data_70932dab71d69ce9a7a70a92ff5f0a76
#
_entry.id   70932dab71d69ce9a7a70a92ff5f0a76
#
_cell.length_a   1.000
_cell.length_b   1.000
_cell.length_c   1.000
_cell.angle_alpha   90.00
_cell.angle_beta   90.00
_cell.angle_gamma   90.00
#
_symmetry.space_group_name_H-M   'P 1'
#
loop_
_entity.id
_entity.type
_entity.pdbx_description
1 polymer ?
#
loop_
_entity_poly.entity_id
_entity_poly.type
_entity_poly.pdbx_seq_one_letter_code
_entity_poly.pdbx_strand_id
1 'polypeptide(L)'
;PLAKGDDIQSKFFKEGLYNQHQLEYLVYHTKDSWKSFVLKMYYEHLNHDGFSDQILIGMLTYLSADTMRQFQDTMESSYFFMQSRQLDDFLVLNYIQEHIDTVTLTDISKHFGFSLSYCSKLIKNTTGMGFNDWKKALRIRKGERLLVNTTDTISSISLSLGYENTETFIRIFKKETGMTPGQYRKQSQQNLQ
;
A
#
# COMPACT_ATOMS: atom_id res chain seq x y z
N PRO A 1 16.86 19.95 12.16
CA PRO A 1 15.80 19.42 13.03
C PRO A 1 14.51 19.05 12.29
N LEU A 2 14.29 19.54 11.04
CA LEU A 2 13.09 19.24 10.23
C LEU A 2 13.08 17.80 9.66
N ALA A 3 14.24 17.18 9.49
CA ALA A 3 14.36 15.84 8.93
C ALA A 3 13.77 14.70 9.80
N LYS A 4 13.65 14.91 11.12
CA LYS A 4 13.07 13.90 12.02
C LYS A 4 11.54 13.78 11.92
N GLY A 5 10.85 14.85 11.54
CA GLY A 5 9.38 14.86 11.41
C GLY A 5 8.89 14.08 10.19
N ASP A 6 9.57 14.25 9.05
CA ASP A 6 9.20 13.58 7.79
C ASP A 6 9.37 12.06 7.87
N ASP A 7 10.38 11.58 8.59
CA ASP A 7 10.64 10.15 8.76
C ASP A 7 9.56 9.48 9.62
N ILE A 8 9.08 10.14 10.67
CA ILE A 8 8.03 9.63 11.57
C ILE A 8 6.68 9.60 10.87
N GLN A 9 6.32 10.66 10.11
CA GLN A 9 5.07 10.70 9.35
C GLN A 9 5.05 9.63 8.26
N SER A 10 6.14 9.50 7.52
CA SER A 10 6.30 8.46 6.51
C SER A 10 6.15 7.07 7.09
N LYS A 11 6.71 6.79 8.27
CA LYS A 11 6.57 5.51 8.97
C LYS A 11 5.13 5.24 9.38
N PHE A 12 4.45 6.20 10.00
CA PHE A 12 3.08 6.03 10.49
C PHE A 12 2.09 5.69 9.37
N PHE A 13 2.12 6.44 8.28
CA PHE A 13 1.24 6.16 7.14
C PHE A 13 1.57 4.85 6.43
N LYS A 14 2.84 4.52 6.36
CA LYS A 14 3.30 3.31 5.69
C LYS A 14 2.94 2.06 6.48
N GLU A 15 3.08 2.07 7.80
CA GLU A 15 2.74 0.93 8.65
C GLU A 15 1.24 0.69 8.76
N GLY A 16 0.43 1.74 8.88
CA GLY A 16 -1.04 1.62 8.91
C GLY A 16 -1.66 1.05 7.64
N LEU A 17 -1.02 1.24 6.48
CA LEU A 17 -1.51 0.71 5.20
C LEU A 17 -1.07 -0.74 4.92
N TYR A 18 -0.02 -1.24 5.60
CA TYR A 18 0.60 -2.53 5.28
C TYR A 18 0.17 -3.69 6.16
N ASN A 19 -0.20 -3.44 7.41
CA ASN A 19 -0.64 -4.49 8.34
C ASN A 19 -2.12 -4.85 8.14
N GLN A 20 -2.47 -5.41 6.97
CA GLN A 20 -3.84 -5.89 6.70
C GLN A 20 -4.31 -7.07 7.58
N HIS A 21 -3.43 -7.65 8.41
CA HIS A 21 -3.80 -8.72 9.34
C HIS A 21 -3.88 -8.27 10.81
N GLN A 22 -3.43 -7.08 11.13
CA GLN A 22 -3.67 -6.40 12.40
C GLN A 22 -3.91 -4.92 12.10
N LEU A 23 -5.10 -4.62 11.56
CA LEU A 23 -5.68 -3.31 11.79
C LEU A 23 -5.99 -3.27 13.28
N GLU A 24 -5.01 -2.95 14.09
CA GLU A 24 -5.28 -2.30 15.36
C GLU A 24 -5.92 -0.97 14.99
N TYR A 25 -7.25 -0.97 14.98
CA TYR A 25 -8.01 0.26 14.90
C TYR A 25 -7.62 1.07 16.12
N LEU A 26 -6.78 2.05 15.95
CA LEU A 26 -6.59 3.08 16.95
C LEU A 26 -7.89 3.88 16.98
N VAL A 27 -8.82 3.46 17.85
CA VAL A 27 -10.05 4.21 18.09
C VAL A 27 -9.67 5.39 18.97
N TYR A 28 -9.50 6.54 18.33
CA TYR A 28 -9.29 7.78 19.05
C TYR A 28 -10.64 8.44 19.34
N HIS A 29 -10.82 8.88 20.56
CA HIS A 29 -11.84 9.88 20.87
C HIS A 29 -11.41 11.21 20.28
N THR A 30 -11.84 11.47 19.03
CA THR A 30 -11.50 12.71 18.33
C THR A 30 -12.19 13.89 18.99
N LYS A 31 -11.47 15.01 19.12
CA LYS A 31 -12.08 16.29 19.45
C LYS A 31 -13.06 16.70 18.34
N ASP A 32 -14.12 17.40 18.66
CA ASP A 32 -15.11 17.89 17.68
C ASP A 32 -14.47 18.70 16.52
N SER A 33 -13.30 19.30 16.76
CA SER A 33 -12.49 19.97 15.73
C SER A 33 -12.10 19.09 14.54
N TRP A 34 -11.86 17.79 14.75
CA TRP A 34 -11.50 16.87 13.70
C TRP A 34 -12.65 16.54 12.77
N LYS A 35 -13.86 16.44 13.32
CA LYS A 35 -15.07 16.21 12.53
C LYS A 35 -15.28 17.34 11.50
N SER A 36 -15.14 18.59 11.94
CA SER A 36 -15.25 19.76 11.05
C SER A 36 -14.12 19.82 10.02
N PHE A 37 -12.92 19.36 10.38
CA PHE A 37 -11.77 19.33 9.49
C PHE A 37 -11.94 18.27 8.39
N VAL A 38 -12.39 17.07 8.73
CA VAL A 38 -12.68 16.00 7.76
C VAL A 38 -13.80 16.40 6.82
N LEU A 39 -14.84 17.09 7.32
CA LEU A 39 -15.89 17.64 6.48
C LEU A 39 -15.36 18.68 5.48
N LYS A 40 -14.42 19.54 5.89
CA LYS A 40 -13.76 20.48 4.96
C LYS A 40 -12.98 19.77 3.88
N MET A 41 -12.25 18.71 4.24
CA MET A 41 -11.54 17.86 3.25
C MET A 41 -12.51 17.25 2.25
N TYR A 42 -13.66 16.76 2.72
CA TYR A 42 -14.69 16.20 1.86
C TYR A 42 -15.26 17.25 0.88
N TYR A 43 -15.57 18.46 1.35
CA TYR A 43 -16.02 19.55 0.49
C TYR A 43 -14.95 19.96 -0.51
N GLU A 44 -13.68 20.04 -0.10
CA GLU A 44 -12.58 20.35 -1.00
C GLU A 44 -12.42 19.27 -2.10
N HIS A 45 -12.57 18.01 -1.74
CA HIS A 45 -12.58 16.91 -2.71
C HIS A 45 -13.71 17.01 -3.73
N LEU A 46 -14.88 17.53 -3.32
CA LEU A 46 -16.02 17.74 -4.22
C LEU A 46 -15.87 18.98 -5.11
N ASN A 47 -15.12 20.00 -4.68
CA ASN A 47 -14.89 21.23 -5.45
C ASN A 47 -14.10 20.99 -6.74
N HIS A 48 -13.16 20.09 -6.73
CA HIS A 48 -12.40 19.59 -7.86
C HIS A 48 -11.83 20.67 -8.80
N ASP A 49 -11.31 21.77 -8.23
CA ASP A 49 -10.61 22.81 -8.97
C ASP A 49 -9.10 22.51 -9.09
N GLY A 50 -8.36 23.36 -9.80
CA GLY A 50 -6.92 23.17 -10.02
C GLY A 50 -6.04 23.25 -8.76
N PHE A 51 -6.59 23.61 -7.60
CA PHE A 51 -5.89 23.72 -6.32
C PHE A 51 -6.30 22.65 -5.32
N SER A 52 -7.39 21.92 -5.58
CA SER A 52 -8.00 20.98 -4.63
C SER A 52 -7.02 19.87 -4.18
N ASP A 53 -6.23 19.32 -5.08
CA ASP A 53 -5.24 18.28 -4.72
C ASP A 53 -4.15 18.82 -3.78
N GLN A 54 -3.65 20.03 -4.02
CA GLN A 54 -2.64 20.66 -3.16
C GLN A 54 -3.20 21.00 -1.79
N ILE A 55 -4.44 21.50 -1.73
CA ILE A 55 -5.14 21.78 -0.49
C ILE A 55 -5.37 20.50 0.30
N LEU A 56 -5.83 19.42 -0.34
CA LEU A 56 -6.04 18.11 0.31
C LEU A 56 -4.75 17.52 0.85
N ILE A 57 -3.65 17.59 0.10
CA ILE A 57 -2.33 17.15 0.57
C ILE A 57 -1.90 17.97 1.81
N GLY A 58 -2.06 19.29 1.77
CA GLY A 58 -1.77 20.16 2.91
C GLY A 58 -2.63 19.83 4.14
N MET A 59 -3.92 19.57 3.95
CA MET A 59 -4.83 19.19 5.02
C MET A 59 -4.50 17.82 5.60
N LEU A 60 -4.15 16.83 4.79
CA LEU A 60 -3.69 15.52 5.25
C LEU A 60 -2.37 15.62 6.03
N THR A 61 -1.44 16.44 5.55
CA THR A 61 -0.17 16.68 6.22
C THR A 61 -0.38 17.34 7.59
N TYR A 62 -1.27 18.33 7.67
CA TYR A 62 -1.64 18.96 8.93
C TYR A 62 -2.28 17.95 9.90
N LEU A 63 -3.25 17.16 9.42
CA LEU A 63 -3.94 16.16 10.23
C LEU A 63 -2.98 15.12 10.81
N SER A 64 -2.02 14.65 9.99
CA SER A 64 -1.01 13.69 10.44
C SER A 64 -0.07 14.31 11.50
N ALA A 65 0.36 15.54 11.29
CA ALA A 65 1.23 16.23 12.24
C ALA A 65 0.51 16.52 13.57
N ASP A 66 -0.77 16.91 13.52
CA ASP A 66 -1.58 17.15 14.70
C ASP A 66 -1.85 15.84 15.48
N THR A 67 -2.12 14.75 14.76
CA THR A 67 -2.22 13.41 15.35
C THR A 67 -0.94 13.05 16.10
N MET A 68 0.21 13.20 15.46
CA MET A 68 1.51 12.90 16.07
C MET A 68 1.79 13.75 17.30
N ARG A 69 1.45 15.04 17.26
CA ARG A 69 1.61 15.94 18.40
C ARG A 69 0.76 15.52 19.60
N GLN A 70 -0.47 15.07 19.36
CA GLN A 70 -1.38 14.65 20.43
C GLN A 70 -0.98 13.30 21.05
N PHE A 71 -0.29 12.46 20.30
CA PHE A 71 0.06 11.10 20.73
C PHE A 71 1.57 10.90 20.92
N GLN A 72 2.36 11.97 20.91
CA GLN A 72 3.81 11.91 21.05
C GLN A 72 4.22 11.12 22.30
N ASP A 73 3.59 11.38 23.45
CA ASP A 73 3.91 10.71 24.70
C ASP A 73 3.54 9.22 24.70
N THR A 74 2.47 8.86 23.99
CA THR A 74 2.02 7.47 23.86
C THR A 74 2.86 6.72 22.84
N MET A 75 3.32 7.40 21.80
CA MET A 75 4.18 6.84 20.76
C MET A 75 5.61 6.62 21.23
N GLU A 76 6.19 7.49 22.05
CA GLU A 76 7.56 7.33 22.54
C GLU A 76 7.75 6.01 23.27
N SER A 77 6.77 5.54 24.03
CA SER A 77 6.85 4.26 24.72
C SER A 77 6.66 3.03 23.80
N SER A 78 5.95 3.17 22.68
CA SER A 78 5.67 2.06 21.76
C SER A 78 6.68 1.98 20.61
N TYR A 79 7.18 3.10 20.13
CA TYR A 79 8.07 3.18 18.94
C TYR A 79 9.55 2.95 19.25
N PHE A 80 10.01 3.22 20.47
CA PHE A 80 11.40 2.94 20.84
C PHE A 80 11.76 1.45 20.84
N PHE A 81 10.76 0.57 20.81
CA PHE A 81 10.92 -0.89 20.71
C PHE A 81 10.77 -1.45 19.31
N MET A 82 10.49 -0.63 18.29
CA MET A 82 10.58 -1.07 16.90
C MET A 82 12.05 -1.28 16.52
N GLN A 83 12.49 -2.52 16.70
CA GLN A 83 13.83 -2.94 16.31
C GLN A 83 14.08 -2.61 14.83
N SER A 84 15.31 -2.25 14.50
CA SER A 84 15.82 -2.01 13.14
C SER A 84 15.33 -3.04 12.09
N ARG A 85 15.02 -4.26 12.50
CA ARG A 85 14.46 -5.33 11.67
C ARG A 85 13.11 -4.99 11.02
N GLN A 86 12.21 -4.29 11.72
CA GLN A 86 10.88 -3.96 11.17
C GLN A 86 10.97 -2.89 10.08
N LEU A 87 11.97 -2.00 10.17
CA LEU A 87 12.23 -1.03 9.11
C LEU A 87 12.75 -1.71 7.83
N ASP A 88 13.66 -2.68 7.97
CA ASP A 88 14.18 -3.43 6.84
C ASP A 88 13.06 -4.23 6.15
N ASP A 89 12.20 -4.87 6.94
CA ASP A 89 11.04 -5.61 6.46
C ASP A 89 10.12 -4.71 5.63
N PHE A 90 9.81 -3.53 6.17
CA PHE A 90 8.98 -2.54 5.49
C PHE A 90 9.61 -2.05 4.17
N LEU A 91 10.87 -1.64 4.20
CA LEU A 91 11.57 -1.10 3.02
C LEU A 91 11.65 -2.16 1.90
N VAL A 92 11.92 -3.42 2.26
CA VAL A 92 11.96 -4.54 1.30
C VAL A 92 10.59 -4.78 0.69
N LEU A 93 9.52 -4.81 1.49
CA LEU A 93 8.17 -5.05 0.96
C LEU A 93 7.67 -3.90 0.09
N ASN A 94 7.98 -2.66 0.44
CA ASN A 94 7.67 -1.49 -0.37
C ASN A 94 8.39 -1.53 -1.72
N TYR A 95 9.69 -1.83 -1.71
CA TYR A 95 10.46 -1.98 -2.93
C TYR A 95 9.90 -3.04 -3.87
N ILE A 96 9.47 -4.20 -3.33
CA ILE A 96 8.80 -5.24 -4.10
C ILE A 96 7.51 -4.72 -4.73
N GLN A 97 6.74 -3.96 -4.00
CA GLN A 97 5.45 -3.44 -4.48
C GLN A 97 5.62 -2.39 -5.57
N GLU A 98 6.60 -1.52 -5.45
CA GLU A 98 6.90 -0.49 -6.44
C GLU A 98 7.42 -1.09 -7.76
N HIS A 99 8.17 -2.20 -7.68
CA HIS A 99 8.80 -2.87 -8.83
C HIS A 99 8.18 -4.22 -9.14
N ILE A 100 6.88 -4.38 -8.88
CA ILE A 100 6.19 -5.68 -8.90
C ILE A 100 6.22 -6.41 -10.25
N ASP A 101 6.35 -5.66 -11.33
CA ASP A 101 6.42 -6.15 -12.70
C ASP A 101 7.76 -6.87 -12.99
N THR A 102 8.87 -6.34 -12.48
CA THR A 102 10.23 -6.83 -12.84
C THR A 102 11.02 -7.42 -11.69
N VAL A 103 10.76 -7.00 -10.45
CA VAL A 103 11.59 -7.31 -9.29
C VAL A 103 11.90 -8.80 -9.12
N THR A 104 13.16 -9.10 -8.85
CA THR A 104 13.64 -10.43 -8.47
C THR A 104 14.24 -10.41 -7.07
N LEU A 105 14.42 -11.59 -6.47
CA LEU A 105 15.08 -11.70 -5.16
C LEU A 105 16.53 -11.19 -5.22
N THR A 106 17.18 -11.33 -6.38
CA THR A 106 18.54 -10.81 -6.63
C THR A 106 18.57 -9.29 -6.63
N ASP A 107 17.56 -8.63 -7.19
CA ASP A 107 17.47 -7.17 -7.19
C ASP A 107 17.30 -6.62 -5.77
N ILE A 108 16.46 -7.27 -4.97
CA ILE A 108 16.29 -6.93 -3.55
C ILE A 108 17.62 -7.09 -2.80
N SER A 109 18.29 -8.22 -2.99
CA SER A 109 19.58 -8.52 -2.38
C SER A 109 20.62 -7.44 -2.71
N LYS A 110 20.72 -7.05 -3.97
CA LYS A 110 21.66 -6.01 -4.43
C LYS A 110 21.29 -4.61 -3.90
N HIS A 111 20.00 -4.29 -3.93
CA HIS A 111 19.52 -2.95 -3.54
C HIS A 111 19.75 -2.67 -2.05
N PHE A 112 19.48 -3.65 -1.19
CA PHE A 112 19.59 -3.51 0.26
C PHE A 112 20.91 -4.00 0.84
N GLY A 113 21.79 -4.61 0.06
CA GLY A 113 23.04 -5.22 0.54
C GLY A 113 22.83 -6.47 1.40
N PHE A 114 21.67 -7.11 1.29
CA PHE A 114 21.34 -8.31 2.05
C PHE A 114 21.68 -9.58 1.29
N SER A 115 21.91 -10.69 2.00
CA SER A 115 22.05 -12.00 1.34
C SER A 115 20.66 -12.46 0.82
N LEU A 116 20.67 -13.26 -0.27
CA LEU A 116 19.46 -13.87 -0.83
C LEU A 116 18.68 -14.66 0.22
N SER A 117 19.40 -15.39 1.07
CA SER A 117 18.81 -16.18 2.15
C SER A 117 18.11 -15.29 3.18
N TYR A 118 18.71 -14.14 3.52
CA TYR A 118 18.11 -13.17 4.43
C TYR A 118 16.83 -12.56 3.83
N CYS A 119 16.88 -12.08 2.58
CA CYS A 119 15.72 -11.54 1.86
C CYS A 119 14.55 -12.54 1.83
N SER A 120 14.85 -13.80 1.49
CA SER A 120 13.83 -14.85 1.44
C SER A 120 13.19 -15.13 2.79
N LYS A 121 14.00 -15.21 3.87
CA LYS A 121 13.51 -15.39 5.24
C LYS A 121 12.70 -14.20 5.72
N LEU A 122 13.18 -12.97 5.47
CA LEU A 122 12.51 -11.73 5.82
C LEU A 122 11.10 -11.70 5.20
N ILE A 123 11.01 -11.87 3.89
CA ILE A 123 9.73 -11.87 3.18
C ILE A 123 8.79 -12.94 3.74
N LYS A 124 9.27 -14.16 3.94
CA LYS A 124 8.46 -15.27 4.47
C LYS A 124 7.98 -15.01 5.91
N ASN A 125 8.84 -14.47 6.76
CA ASN A 125 8.48 -14.19 8.16
C ASN A 125 7.44 -13.07 8.25
N THR A 126 7.58 -12.02 7.41
CA THR A 126 6.72 -10.85 7.47
C THR A 126 5.38 -11.08 6.75
N THR A 127 5.39 -11.84 5.65
CA THR A 127 4.17 -12.05 4.83
C THR A 127 3.49 -13.40 5.03
N GLY A 128 4.17 -14.34 5.69
CA GLY A 128 3.75 -15.74 5.77
C GLY A 128 3.96 -16.52 4.46
N MET A 129 4.42 -15.87 3.38
CA MET A 129 4.52 -16.43 2.02
C MET A 129 5.96 -16.36 1.50
N GLY A 130 6.31 -17.27 0.59
CA GLY A 130 7.54 -17.15 -0.17
C GLY A 130 7.48 -15.98 -1.16
N PHE A 131 8.65 -15.47 -1.58
CA PHE A 131 8.75 -14.32 -2.49
C PHE A 131 7.89 -14.46 -3.75
N ASN A 132 7.92 -15.61 -4.42
CA ASN A 132 7.17 -15.82 -5.65
C ASN A 132 5.66 -15.83 -5.43
N ASP A 133 5.19 -16.43 -4.35
CA ASP A 133 3.77 -16.47 -4.00
C ASP A 133 3.28 -15.08 -3.57
N TRP A 134 4.09 -14.36 -2.80
CA TRP A 134 3.83 -12.98 -2.42
C TRP A 134 3.76 -12.06 -3.64
N LYS A 135 4.76 -12.13 -4.53
CA LYS A 135 4.78 -11.38 -5.79
C LYS A 135 3.53 -11.67 -6.64
N LYS A 136 3.16 -12.95 -6.76
CA LYS A 136 1.95 -13.37 -7.47
C LYS A 136 0.69 -12.75 -6.84
N ALA A 137 0.52 -12.84 -5.54
CA ALA A 137 -0.63 -12.26 -4.84
C ALA A 137 -0.74 -10.75 -5.03
N LEU A 138 0.38 -10.01 -4.95
CA LEU A 138 0.42 -8.58 -5.21
C LEU A 138 0.03 -8.24 -6.66
N ARG A 139 0.52 -8.99 -7.65
CA ARG A 139 0.14 -8.81 -9.06
C ARG A 139 -1.35 -9.00 -9.28
N ILE A 140 -1.95 -10.01 -8.66
CA ILE A 140 -3.39 -10.25 -8.76
C ILE A 140 -4.17 -9.09 -8.14
N ARG A 141 -3.84 -8.64 -6.94
CA ARG A 141 -4.49 -7.47 -6.29
C ARG A 141 -4.36 -6.19 -7.12
N LYS A 142 -3.18 -5.93 -7.70
CA LYS A 142 -2.99 -4.80 -8.62
C LYS A 142 -3.85 -4.97 -9.88
N GLY A 143 -3.96 -6.18 -10.39
CA GLY A 143 -4.83 -6.53 -11.51
C GLY A 143 -6.30 -6.28 -11.22
N GLU A 144 -6.81 -6.70 -10.06
CA GLU A 144 -8.19 -6.42 -9.61
C GLU A 144 -8.48 -4.92 -9.62
N ARG A 145 -7.58 -4.11 -9.03
CA ARG A 145 -7.73 -2.65 -9.01
C ARG A 145 -7.74 -2.03 -10.42
N LEU A 146 -6.84 -2.47 -11.31
CA LEU A 146 -6.79 -1.97 -12.68
C LEU A 146 -8.04 -2.35 -13.48
N LEU A 147 -8.55 -3.57 -13.28
CA LEU A 147 -9.78 -4.02 -13.94
C LEU A 147 -11.01 -3.20 -13.54
N VAL A 148 -11.09 -2.74 -12.30
CA VAL A 148 -12.20 -1.93 -11.78
C VAL A 148 -12.05 -0.46 -12.17
N ASN A 149 -10.86 0.10 -12.03
CA ASN A 149 -10.64 1.54 -12.07
C ASN A 149 -10.18 2.07 -13.44
N THR A 150 -9.92 1.19 -14.42
CA THR A 150 -9.47 1.60 -15.76
C THR A 150 -10.27 0.90 -16.85
N THR A 151 -10.19 1.47 -18.06
CA THR A 151 -10.72 0.87 -19.30
C THR A 151 -9.66 0.11 -20.09
N ASP A 152 -8.47 -0.07 -19.54
CA ASP A 152 -7.34 -0.74 -20.18
C ASP A 152 -7.71 -2.16 -20.61
N THR A 153 -7.15 -2.60 -21.73
CA THR A 153 -7.36 -3.98 -22.19
C THR A 153 -6.74 -4.98 -21.24
N ILE A 154 -7.29 -6.18 -21.18
CA ILE A 154 -6.76 -7.28 -20.35
C ILE A 154 -5.29 -7.57 -20.71
N SER A 155 -4.94 -7.44 -21.97
CA SER A 155 -3.57 -7.61 -22.46
C SER A 155 -2.64 -6.51 -21.91
N SER A 156 -3.07 -5.25 -21.97
CA SER A 156 -2.31 -4.12 -21.41
C SER A 156 -2.09 -4.27 -19.92
N ILE A 157 -3.14 -4.63 -19.17
CA ILE A 157 -3.04 -4.90 -17.74
C ILE A 157 -2.08 -6.05 -17.46
N SER A 158 -2.19 -7.17 -18.20
CA SER A 158 -1.29 -8.32 -18.04
C SER A 158 0.17 -7.92 -18.19
N LEU A 159 0.48 -7.14 -19.24
CA LEU A 159 1.84 -6.66 -19.50
C LEU A 159 2.34 -5.73 -18.39
N SER A 160 1.52 -4.78 -17.94
CA SER A 160 1.87 -3.84 -16.87
C SER A 160 2.08 -4.52 -15.50
N LEU A 161 1.57 -5.73 -15.33
CA LEU A 161 1.80 -6.58 -14.17
C LEU A 161 3.04 -7.48 -14.30
N GLY A 162 3.75 -7.42 -15.43
CA GLY A 162 4.96 -8.19 -15.70
C GLY A 162 4.69 -9.65 -16.06
N TYR A 163 3.57 -9.94 -16.71
CA TYR A 163 3.33 -11.25 -17.32
C TYR A 163 3.80 -11.24 -18.78
N GLU A 164 4.55 -12.26 -19.17
CA GLU A 164 5.06 -12.40 -20.54
C GLU A 164 3.94 -12.59 -21.58
N ASN A 165 2.86 -13.24 -21.16
CA ASN A 165 1.68 -13.42 -22.01
C ASN A 165 0.37 -13.30 -21.23
N THR A 166 -0.66 -12.86 -21.92
CA THR A 166 -1.99 -12.60 -21.37
C THR A 166 -2.67 -13.87 -20.87
N GLU A 167 -2.43 -15.02 -21.52
CA GLU A 167 -3.05 -16.30 -21.16
C GLU A 167 -2.60 -16.77 -19.77
N THR A 168 -1.32 -16.60 -19.46
CA THR A 168 -0.78 -16.91 -18.12
C THR A 168 -1.45 -16.05 -17.06
N PHE A 169 -1.62 -14.74 -17.31
CA PHE A 169 -2.34 -13.85 -16.40
C PHE A 169 -3.79 -14.34 -16.22
N ILE A 170 -4.54 -14.57 -17.29
CA ILE A 170 -5.94 -15.01 -17.23
C ILE A 170 -6.07 -16.30 -16.41
N ARG A 171 -5.21 -17.28 -16.64
CA ARG A 171 -5.22 -18.56 -15.94
C ARG A 171 -4.94 -18.39 -14.44
N ILE A 172 -3.92 -17.60 -14.08
CA ILE A 172 -3.54 -17.36 -12.69
C ILE A 172 -4.63 -16.52 -12.01
N PHE A 173 -5.11 -15.47 -12.65
CA PHE A 173 -6.16 -14.62 -12.10
C PHE A 173 -7.44 -15.43 -11.80
N LYS A 174 -7.87 -16.27 -12.76
CA LYS A 174 -9.03 -17.15 -12.56
C LYS A 174 -8.82 -18.14 -11.41
N LYS A 175 -7.60 -18.68 -11.27
CA LYS A 175 -7.27 -19.61 -10.18
C LYS A 175 -7.37 -18.92 -8.81
N GLU A 176 -6.90 -17.68 -8.70
CA GLU A 176 -6.83 -16.95 -7.42
C GLU A 176 -8.18 -16.29 -7.05
N THR A 177 -8.96 -15.81 -8.03
CA THR A 177 -10.22 -15.06 -7.81
C THR A 177 -11.49 -15.84 -8.10
N GLY A 178 -11.38 -17.03 -8.71
CA GLY A 178 -12.52 -17.85 -9.13
C GLY A 178 -13.12 -17.46 -10.48
N MET A 179 -12.75 -16.29 -11.06
CA MET A 179 -13.31 -15.80 -12.34
C MET A 179 -12.25 -15.22 -13.26
N THR A 180 -12.56 -15.17 -14.57
CA THR A 180 -11.65 -14.53 -15.54
C THR A 180 -11.61 -13.02 -15.32
N PRO A 181 -10.50 -12.32 -15.72
CA PRO A 181 -10.41 -10.86 -15.62
C PRO A 181 -11.59 -10.13 -16.29
N GLY A 182 -12.07 -10.62 -17.43
CA GLY A 182 -13.22 -10.05 -18.12
C GLY A 182 -14.54 -10.19 -17.35
N GLN A 183 -14.75 -11.35 -16.73
CA GLN A 183 -15.91 -11.57 -15.86
C GLN A 183 -15.85 -10.70 -14.61
N TYR A 184 -14.67 -10.59 -13.99
CA TYR A 184 -14.41 -9.75 -12.82
C TYR A 184 -14.75 -8.27 -13.11
N ARG A 185 -14.25 -7.72 -14.23
CA ARG A 185 -14.55 -6.35 -14.65
C ARG A 185 -16.05 -6.12 -14.83
N LYS A 186 -16.73 -7.03 -15.55
CA LYS A 186 -18.17 -6.92 -15.83
C LYS A 186 -18.99 -6.94 -14.53
N GLN A 187 -18.67 -7.82 -13.61
CA GLN A 187 -19.35 -7.91 -12.33
C GLN A 187 -19.14 -6.66 -11.47
N SER A 188 -17.91 -6.13 -11.42
CA SER A 188 -17.61 -4.91 -10.65
C SER A 188 -18.35 -3.69 -11.19
N GLN A 189 -18.51 -3.58 -12.52
CA GLN A 189 -19.28 -2.50 -13.16
C GLN A 189 -20.79 -2.59 -12.86
N GLN A 190 -21.34 -3.81 -12.73
CA GLN A 190 -22.74 -4.01 -12.37
C GLN A 190 -23.04 -3.64 -10.91
N ASN A 191 -22.07 -3.79 -10.02
CA ASN A 191 -22.22 -3.45 -8.60
C ASN A 191 -22.10 -1.94 -8.30
N LEU A 192 -21.71 -1.14 -9.28
CA LEU A 192 -21.58 0.33 -9.19
C LEU A 192 -22.79 1.09 -9.76
N GLN A 193 -23.75 0.38 -10.34
CA GLN A 193 -25.04 0.90 -10.81
C GLN A 193 -26.17 0.62 -9.79
#